data_5e7ae6c894ca9d67ed8096fa49f36897
#
_entry.id   5e7ae6c894ca9d67ed8096fa49f36897
#
_cell.length_a   1.000
_cell.length_b   1.000
_cell.length_c   1.000
_cell.angle_alpha   90.00
_cell.angle_beta   90.00
_cell.angle_gamma   90.00
#
_symmetry.space_group_name_H-M   'P 1'
#
loop_
_entity.id
_entity.type
_entity.pdbx_description
1 polymer ?
#
loop_
_entity_poly.entity_id
_entity_poly.type
_entity_poly.pdbx_seq_one_letter_code
_entity_poly.pdbx_strand_id
1 'polypeptide(L)'
;MAQWPSGVTVVTTLVDGVRHGMTASSFSSVSLDPPLISVCLDKRLYSHELISRGGVFGVNVLAKDQAEVARRFAGMVPGLEVEDRFDGESWTTAATGVSLLDSALGWLDCRVLHEYPGGDHTIFVGEVLAGHAARRTAPLLFHSRGWGQFADVLPDVATLADSGLVAALRRQQHPEDGVLQTARDVATSGVRVRVLDLTDHEGDPVAVPEPLAAGATALVANRSQLDRALALDLDAVEIAVDAARPGAVQETLAIIDGVADRVAIVLDDAFAPHRTEAVLSAVVAFSEARVREIGMADSNGAATPLQVRAVLQDAVGLARPVPLRACFGDRDRLGLVKALTALKSGVHHFDTTLAGLDGAVATEDLVRLLGELDVDSPADGGQLGRVADDLRSAVANRSDASVGAHDLAAGPATTDPVVGAAG
;
A
#
# COMPACT_ATOMS: atom_id res chain seq x y z
N MET A 1 26.96 21.04 -2.81
CA MET A 1 25.70 20.86 -3.56
C MET A 1 25.31 19.39 -3.70
N ALA A 2 26.23 18.43 -3.72
CA ALA A 2 25.89 17.00 -3.83
C ALA A 2 24.96 16.44 -2.71
N GLN A 3 24.91 17.09 -1.56
CA GLN A 3 24.06 16.71 -0.42
C GLN A 3 22.60 17.23 -0.54
N TRP A 4 22.33 18.10 -1.53
CA TRP A 4 20.98 18.63 -1.76
C TRP A 4 20.23 17.73 -2.73
N PRO A 5 19.16 17.04 -2.30
CA PRO A 5 18.33 16.26 -3.20
C PRO A 5 17.47 17.19 -4.06
N SER A 6 17.37 16.89 -5.34
CA SER A 6 16.53 17.63 -6.28
C SER A 6 15.64 16.70 -7.09
N GLY A 7 14.51 17.21 -7.54
CA GLY A 7 13.71 16.55 -8.57
C GLY A 7 14.49 16.47 -9.89
N VAL A 8 14.08 15.55 -10.75
CA VAL A 8 14.66 15.34 -12.07
C VAL A 8 13.65 15.68 -13.14
N THR A 9 14.09 16.51 -14.10
CA THR A 9 13.27 16.90 -15.25
C THR A 9 14.00 16.64 -16.56
N VAL A 10 13.26 16.43 -17.63
CA VAL A 10 13.76 16.60 -19.00
C VAL A 10 13.26 17.93 -19.51
N VAL A 11 14.20 18.85 -19.78
CA VAL A 11 13.91 20.14 -20.41
C VAL A 11 14.03 19.97 -21.90
N THR A 12 12.97 20.29 -22.64
CA THR A 12 12.88 20.17 -24.10
C THR A 12 12.79 21.55 -24.74
N THR A 13 13.23 21.69 -25.97
CA THR A 13 13.03 22.89 -26.79
C THR A 13 12.87 22.52 -28.25
N LEU A 14 12.39 23.47 -29.05
CA LEU A 14 12.19 23.35 -30.49
C LEU A 14 12.77 24.57 -31.19
N VAL A 15 13.69 24.33 -32.12
CA VAL A 15 14.31 25.40 -32.93
C VAL A 15 14.41 24.93 -34.38
N ASP A 16 13.93 25.74 -35.34
CA ASP A 16 13.94 25.46 -36.77
C ASP A 16 13.32 24.07 -37.12
N GLY A 17 12.30 23.64 -36.34
CA GLY A 17 11.64 22.36 -36.51
C GLY A 17 12.38 21.16 -35.93
N VAL A 18 13.57 21.35 -35.33
CA VAL A 18 14.37 20.29 -34.69
C VAL A 18 14.13 20.33 -33.19
N ARG A 19 13.68 19.18 -32.65
CA ARG A 19 13.49 18.96 -31.21
C ARG A 19 14.81 18.66 -30.53
N HIS A 20 15.00 19.22 -29.36
CA HIS A 20 16.17 18.96 -28.53
C HIS A 20 15.74 18.82 -27.07
N GLY A 21 16.50 18.06 -26.27
CA GLY A 21 16.22 17.88 -24.86
C GLY A 21 17.43 17.52 -24.03
N MET A 22 17.38 17.83 -22.74
CA MET A 22 18.40 17.51 -21.76
C MET A 22 17.81 17.24 -20.38
N THR A 23 18.48 16.44 -19.59
CA THR A 23 18.13 16.26 -18.17
C THR A 23 18.63 17.42 -17.35
N ALA A 24 17.76 17.98 -16.51
CA ALA A 24 18.07 19.04 -15.58
C ALA A 24 17.50 18.75 -14.19
N SER A 25 18.20 19.18 -13.16
CA SER A 25 17.77 19.13 -11.75
C SER A 25 17.60 20.51 -11.12
N SER A 26 17.61 21.55 -11.95
CA SER A 26 17.59 22.96 -11.54
C SER A 26 16.20 23.60 -11.63
N PHE A 27 15.17 22.82 -11.93
CA PHE A 27 13.79 23.31 -11.99
C PHE A 27 13.30 23.83 -10.65
N SER A 28 12.65 25.01 -10.65
CA SER A 28 12.00 25.59 -9.48
C SER A 28 10.78 26.42 -9.85
N SER A 29 9.76 26.42 -8.98
CA SER A 29 8.62 27.35 -9.04
C SER A 29 9.08 28.75 -8.63
N VAL A 30 8.56 29.78 -9.32
CA VAL A 30 8.90 31.21 -9.09
C VAL A 30 7.66 31.99 -8.66
N SER A 31 6.55 31.88 -9.38
CA SER A 31 5.32 32.64 -9.13
C SER A 31 4.09 31.81 -9.49
N LEU A 32 2.99 32.07 -8.81
CA LEU A 32 1.67 31.48 -9.14
C LEU A 32 0.81 32.41 -10.00
N ASP A 33 0.99 33.73 -9.85
CA ASP A 33 0.25 34.73 -10.64
C ASP A 33 1.19 35.90 -11.01
N PRO A 34 1.62 36.02 -12.26
CA PRO A 34 1.47 35.03 -13.32
C PRO A 34 2.25 33.74 -12.99
N PRO A 35 1.89 32.57 -13.60
CA PRO A 35 2.55 31.31 -13.34
C PRO A 35 3.92 31.29 -13.98
N LEU A 36 4.98 31.37 -13.15
CA LEU A 36 6.37 31.41 -13.57
C LEU A 36 7.18 30.28 -12.95
N ILE A 37 8.10 29.75 -13.73
CA ILE A 37 9.09 28.78 -13.30
C ILE A 37 10.51 29.20 -13.70
N SER A 38 11.52 28.59 -13.09
CA SER A 38 12.91 28.78 -13.53
C SER A 38 13.61 27.45 -13.77
N VAL A 39 14.57 27.50 -14.72
CA VAL A 39 15.59 26.46 -14.93
C VAL A 39 16.96 27.12 -15.09
N CYS A 40 18.01 26.51 -14.52
CA CYS A 40 19.37 27.01 -14.66
C CYS A 40 20.15 26.08 -15.59
N LEU A 41 20.73 26.62 -16.66
CA LEU A 41 21.46 25.85 -17.65
C LEU A 41 22.89 26.37 -17.80
N ASP A 42 23.86 25.47 -17.86
CA ASP A 42 25.28 25.79 -18.12
C ASP A 42 25.43 26.38 -19.52
N LYS A 43 26.08 27.54 -19.62
CA LYS A 43 26.30 28.29 -20.85
C LYS A 43 27.09 27.54 -21.92
N ARG A 44 27.81 26.47 -21.54
CA ARG A 44 28.58 25.63 -22.47
C ARG A 44 27.71 24.58 -23.16
N LEU A 45 26.46 24.35 -22.69
CA LEU A 45 25.59 23.37 -23.26
C LEU A 45 24.92 23.88 -24.53
N TYR A 46 24.84 23.04 -25.53
CA TYR A 46 24.11 23.35 -26.77
C TYR A 46 22.63 23.64 -26.52
N SER A 47 22.04 22.98 -25.56
CA SER A 47 20.64 23.24 -25.11
C SER A 47 20.42 24.66 -24.63
N HIS A 48 21.43 25.30 -24.00
CA HIS A 48 21.38 26.69 -23.56
C HIS A 48 21.20 27.64 -24.75
N GLU A 49 22.04 27.50 -25.80
CA GLU A 49 21.97 28.29 -27.01
C GLU A 49 20.60 28.12 -27.70
N LEU A 50 20.10 26.86 -27.78
CA LEU A 50 18.85 26.59 -28.45
C LEU A 50 17.65 27.22 -27.71
N ILE A 51 17.63 27.19 -26.37
CA ILE A 51 16.54 27.80 -25.58
C ILE A 51 16.57 29.32 -25.70
N SER A 52 17.73 29.96 -25.61
CA SER A 52 17.87 31.41 -25.82
C SER A 52 17.41 31.82 -27.22
N ARG A 53 17.75 31.05 -28.26
CA ARG A 53 17.37 31.34 -29.63
C ARG A 53 15.91 31.04 -29.94
N GLY A 54 15.39 29.91 -29.41
CA GLY A 54 14.02 29.46 -29.65
C GLY A 54 12.97 30.18 -28.82
N GLY A 55 13.35 30.69 -27.65
CA GLY A 55 12.47 31.42 -26.74
C GLY A 55 11.37 30.58 -26.10
N VAL A 56 11.44 29.24 -26.24
CA VAL A 56 10.44 28.30 -25.71
C VAL A 56 11.09 27.07 -25.12
N PHE A 57 10.49 26.51 -24.09
CA PHE A 57 10.94 25.23 -23.51
C PHE A 57 9.82 24.49 -22.79
N GLY A 58 9.91 23.15 -22.80
CA GLY A 58 9.06 22.26 -22.01
C GLY A 58 9.82 21.77 -20.79
N VAL A 59 9.12 21.58 -19.67
CA VAL A 59 9.64 20.91 -18.47
C VAL A 59 8.83 19.66 -18.22
N ASN A 60 9.48 18.48 -18.32
CA ASN A 60 8.86 17.18 -18.09
C ASN A 60 9.37 16.65 -16.76
N VAL A 61 8.54 16.63 -15.72
CA VAL A 61 8.88 16.14 -14.39
C VAL A 61 8.86 14.62 -14.41
N LEU A 62 9.98 13.98 -14.12
CA LEU A 62 10.10 12.53 -14.23
C LEU A 62 9.59 11.81 -12.98
N ALA A 63 8.89 10.71 -13.23
CA ALA A 63 8.47 9.76 -12.20
C ALA A 63 9.62 8.80 -11.82
N LYS A 64 9.53 8.18 -10.65
CA LYS A 64 10.53 7.29 -10.06
C LYS A 64 10.99 6.14 -10.98
N ASP A 65 10.12 5.69 -11.86
CA ASP A 65 10.36 4.60 -12.82
C ASP A 65 11.02 5.08 -14.14
N GLN A 66 11.29 6.39 -14.28
CA GLN A 66 11.83 7.01 -15.49
C GLN A 66 13.34 7.35 -15.40
N ALA A 67 14.09 6.62 -14.57
CA ALA A 67 15.55 6.82 -14.47
C ALA A 67 16.27 6.59 -15.80
N GLU A 68 15.77 5.68 -16.66
CA GLU A 68 16.38 5.44 -17.97
C GLU A 68 16.16 6.61 -18.94
N VAL A 69 14.97 7.22 -18.91
CA VAL A 69 14.69 8.47 -19.65
C VAL A 69 15.67 9.57 -19.21
N ALA A 70 15.84 9.73 -17.89
CA ALA A 70 16.81 10.70 -17.34
C ALA A 70 18.23 10.44 -17.85
N ARG A 71 18.69 9.19 -17.90
CA ARG A 71 20.03 8.81 -18.38
C ARG A 71 20.23 9.11 -19.86
N ARG A 72 19.24 8.83 -20.71
CA ARG A 72 19.27 9.13 -22.15
C ARG A 72 19.46 10.62 -22.39
N PHE A 73 18.64 11.44 -21.76
CA PHE A 73 18.70 12.91 -21.91
C PHE A 73 19.90 13.56 -21.17
N ALA A 74 20.52 12.87 -20.21
CA ALA A 74 21.77 13.28 -19.59
C ALA A 74 23.02 12.94 -20.44
N GLY A 75 22.87 12.24 -21.56
CA GLY A 75 24.00 11.78 -22.36
C GLY A 75 24.82 10.68 -21.70
N MET A 76 24.19 9.88 -20.80
CA MET A 76 24.84 8.80 -20.06
C MET A 76 24.68 7.42 -20.72
N VAL A 77 24.08 7.35 -21.90
CA VAL A 77 23.94 6.11 -22.66
C VAL A 77 24.97 6.12 -23.79
N PRO A 78 25.99 5.25 -23.75
CA PRO A 78 27.03 5.20 -24.78
C PRO A 78 26.47 4.87 -26.16
N GLY A 79 26.89 5.59 -27.18
CA GLY A 79 26.51 5.35 -28.58
C GLY A 79 25.09 5.80 -28.96
N LEU A 80 24.38 6.47 -28.07
CA LEU A 80 23.07 7.05 -28.39
C LEU A 80 23.25 8.46 -28.94
N GLU A 81 22.81 8.68 -30.17
CA GLU A 81 22.82 10.02 -30.80
C GLU A 81 21.75 10.93 -30.16
N VAL A 82 21.96 12.26 -30.27
CA VAL A 82 21.07 13.24 -29.62
C VAL A 82 19.64 13.14 -30.13
N GLU A 83 19.47 12.86 -31.41
CA GLU A 83 18.15 12.75 -32.09
C GLU A 83 17.37 11.54 -31.62
N ASP A 84 18.07 10.42 -31.31
CA ASP A 84 17.47 9.14 -30.89
C ASP A 84 17.04 9.15 -29.42
N ARG A 85 17.36 10.20 -28.64
CA ARG A 85 16.97 10.29 -27.23
C ARG A 85 15.47 10.30 -26.99
N PHE A 86 14.73 10.72 -28.01
CA PHE A 86 13.26 10.79 -27.96
C PHE A 86 12.57 9.45 -28.31
N ASP A 87 13.31 8.49 -28.82
CA ASP A 87 12.74 7.22 -29.29
C ASP A 87 12.30 6.35 -28.11
N GLY A 88 11.27 5.52 -28.39
CA GLY A 88 10.72 4.61 -27.38
C GLY A 88 9.77 5.24 -26.37
N GLU A 89 9.56 6.57 -26.45
CA GLU A 89 8.59 7.28 -25.62
C GLU A 89 7.52 7.95 -26.49
N SER A 90 6.34 8.18 -25.91
CA SER A 90 5.27 8.96 -26.52
C SER A 90 5.38 10.42 -26.14
N TRP A 91 5.30 11.32 -27.11
CA TRP A 91 5.46 12.75 -26.94
C TRP A 91 4.28 13.49 -27.55
N THR A 92 3.72 14.42 -26.80
CA THR A 92 2.70 15.36 -27.25
C THR A 92 3.27 16.78 -27.38
N THR A 93 2.47 17.72 -27.84
CA THR A 93 2.77 19.15 -27.88
C THR A 93 1.57 19.95 -27.38
N ALA A 94 1.83 21.17 -26.86
CA ALA A 94 0.76 22.06 -26.41
C ALA A 94 0.91 23.46 -27.06
N ALA A 95 1.05 24.52 -26.27
CA ALA A 95 0.98 25.90 -26.74
C ALA A 95 2.15 26.31 -27.63
N THR A 96 3.39 25.85 -27.33
CA THR A 96 4.62 26.30 -28.04
C THR A 96 5.11 25.30 -29.09
N GLY A 97 4.57 24.10 -29.10
CA GLY A 97 5.01 23.03 -30.00
C GLY A 97 6.25 22.24 -29.53
N VAL A 98 6.78 22.52 -28.35
CA VAL A 98 7.87 21.72 -27.75
C VAL A 98 7.39 20.31 -27.41
N SER A 99 8.31 19.35 -27.38
CA SER A 99 7.97 17.95 -27.03
C SER A 99 7.70 17.81 -25.53
N LEU A 100 6.53 17.27 -25.18
CA LEU A 100 6.08 17.03 -23.82
C LEU A 100 5.86 15.53 -23.64
N LEU A 101 6.46 14.94 -22.61
CA LEU A 101 6.46 13.49 -22.39
C LEU A 101 5.13 13.03 -21.81
N ASP A 102 4.38 12.20 -22.55
CA ASP A 102 3.04 11.73 -22.13
C ASP A 102 3.10 10.91 -20.83
N SER A 103 4.16 10.13 -20.63
CA SER A 103 4.38 9.30 -19.45
C SER A 103 5.00 10.04 -18.25
N ALA A 104 5.29 11.35 -18.36
CA ALA A 104 5.84 12.13 -17.26
C ALA A 104 4.89 12.21 -16.05
N LEU A 105 5.44 12.47 -14.87
CA LEU A 105 4.64 12.80 -13.68
C LEU A 105 3.73 14.01 -13.94
N GLY A 106 4.26 14.97 -14.65
CA GLY A 106 3.58 16.12 -15.18
C GLY A 106 4.50 16.92 -16.11
N TRP A 107 3.92 17.80 -16.91
CA TRP A 107 4.71 18.66 -17.78
C TRP A 107 4.18 20.10 -17.80
N LEU A 108 5.10 21.03 -18.12
CA LEU A 108 4.81 22.46 -18.30
C LEU A 108 5.35 22.88 -19.66
N ASP A 109 4.55 23.62 -20.41
CA ASP A 109 4.91 24.23 -21.69
C ASP A 109 5.10 25.74 -21.48
N CYS A 110 6.32 26.24 -21.76
CA CYS A 110 6.75 27.55 -21.31
C CYS A 110 7.34 28.39 -22.43
N ARG A 111 7.10 29.70 -22.33
CA ARG A 111 7.80 30.75 -23.10
C ARG A 111 8.84 31.40 -22.20
N VAL A 112 10.06 31.62 -22.71
CA VAL A 112 11.09 32.37 -22.00
C VAL A 112 10.63 33.82 -21.81
N LEU A 113 10.52 34.24 -20.55
CA LEU A 113 10.15 35.62 -20.20
C LEU A 113 11.38 36.44 -19.86
N HIS A 114 12.35 35.87 -19.11
CA HIS A 114 13.58 36.52 -18.72
C HIS A 114 14.76 35.57 -18.73
N GLU A 115 15.93 36.13 -19.00
CA GLU A 115 17.21 35.46 -18.89
C GLU A 115 18.15 36.27 -17.96
N TYR A 116 18.61 35.65 -16.87
CA TYR A 116 19.49 36.31 -15.93
C TYR A 116 20.85 35.62 -15.86
N PRO A 117 21.98 36.35 -15.86
CA PRO A 117 23.28 35.75 -15.70
C PRO A 117 23.45 35.18 -14.29
N GLY A 118 23.79 33.89 -14.19
CA GLY A 118 24.02 33.15 -12.95
C GLY A 118 25.45 32.56 -12.91
N GLY A 119 26.49 33.39 -13.18
CA GLY A 119 27.84 32.88 -13.25
C GLY A 119 28.12 32.10 -14.54
N ASP A 120 28.51 30.85 -14.45
CA ASP A 120 28.68 29.90 -15.56
C ASP A 120 27.38 29.37 -16.12
N HIS A 121 26.25 29.68 -15.47
CA HIS A 121 24.88 29.32 -15.88
C HIS A 121 24.10 30.59 -16.30
N THR A 122 22.97 30.34 -17.00
CA THR A 122 21.89 31.32 -17.17
C THR A 122 20.67 30.82 -16.45
N ILE A 123 19.99 31.70 -15.71
CA ILE A 123 18.69 31.44 -15.09
C ILE A 123 17.62 31.84 -16.10
N PHE A 124 16.98 30.88 -16.71
CA PHE A 124 15.80 31.09 -17.57
C PHE A 124 14.55 31.14 -16.72
N VAL A 125 13.80 32.23 -16.81
CA VAL A 125 12.47 32.33 -16.22
C VAL A 125 11.44 32.16 -17.33
N GLY A 126 10.60 31.14 -17.21
CA GLY A 126 9.57 30.83 -18.18
C GLY A 126 8.17 31.10 -17.63
N GLU A 127 7.35 31.73 -18.47
CA GLU A 127 5.92 31.83 -18.26
C GLU A 127 5.27 30.52 -18.70
N VAL A 128 4.47 29.91 -17.81
CA VAL A 128 3.78 28.65 -18.09
C VAL A 128 2.51 28.97 -18.90
N LEU A 129 2.48 28.49 -20.13
CA LEU A 129 1.34 28.68 -21.06
C LEU A 129 0.35 27.50 -21.01
N ALA A 130 0.84 26.30 -20.71
CA ALA A 130 0.04 25.10 -20.51
C ALA A 130 0.76 24.16 -19.54
N GLY A 131 -0.01 23.32 -18.86
CA GLY A 131 0.53 22.32 -17.94
C GLY A 131 -0.44 21.16 -17.74
N HIS A 132 0.12 20.00 -17.42
CA HIS A 132 -0.64 18.78 -17.15
C HIS A 132 0.03 17.99 -16.04
N ALA A 133 -0.77 17.41 -15.14
CA ALA A 133 -0.32 16.49 -14.10
C ALA A 133 -1.00 15.14 -14.35
N ALA A 134 -0.31 14.25 -15.06
CA ALA A 134 -0.89 13.00 -15.58
C ALA A 134 -0.88 11.86 -14.56
N ARG A 135 0.12 11.78 -13.67
CA ARG A 135 0.36 10.63 -12.80
C ARG A 135 0.44 11.05 -11.35
N ARG A 136 -0.13 10.22 -10.46
CA ARG A 136 0.03 10.34 -9.01
C ARG A 136 0.97 9.26 -8.49
N THR A 137 2.27 9.41 -8.76
CA THR A 137 3.33 8.53 -8.26
C THR A 137 4.50 9.37 -7.73
N ALA A 138 5.47 8.74 -7.07
CA ALA A 138 6.63 9.44 -6.53
C ALA A 138 7.51 10.02 -7.64
N PRO A 139 8.09 11.23 -7.47
CA PRO A 139 9.04 11.81 -8.40
C PRO A 139 10.36 11.06 -8.39
N LEU A 140 11.08 11.12 -9.51
CA LEU A 140 12.50 10.74 -9.55
C LEU A 140 13.33 11.81 -8.85
N LEU A 141 14.19 11.39 -7.92
CA LEU A 141 15.14 12.26 -7.22
C LEU A 141 16.57 11.99 -7.68
N PHE A 142 17.39 13.05 -7.61
CA PHE A 142 18.82 12.97 -7.81
C PHE A 142 19.55 13.47 -6.56
N HIS A 143 20.39 12.62 -5.97
CA HIS A 143 21.16 12.93 -4.77
C HIS A 143 22.51 12.22 -4.83
N SER A 144 23.60 12.93 -4.47
CA SER A 144 24.95 12.36 -4.39
C SER A 144 25.38 11.56 -5.63
N ARG A 145 25.03 12.04 -6.83
CA ARG A 145 25.27 11.40 -8.14
C ARG A 145 24.49 10.08 -8.35
N GLY A 146 23.49 9.79 -7.51
CA GLY A 146 22.60 8.64 -7.62
C GLY A 146 21.17 9.04 -7.94
N TRP A 147 20.47 8.19 -8.67
CA TRP A 147 19.03 8.28 -8.86
C TRP A 147 18.32 7.58 -7.69
N GLY A 148 17.25 8.17 -7.20
CA GLY A 148 16.53 7.62 -6.06
C GLY A 148 15.08 8.07 -5.98
N GLN A 149 14.49 7.74 -4.85
CA GLN A 149 13.17 8.21 -4.44
C GLN A 149 13.27 8.63 -2.98
N PHE A 150 12.21 9.24 -2.43
CA PHE A 150 12.17 9.53 -1.01
C PHE A 150 12.47 8.27 -0.20
N ALA A 151 13.35 8.40 0.81
CA ALA A 151 13.40 7.43 1.88
C ALA A 151 12.04 7.51 2.60
N ASP A 152 11.35 6.38 2.70
CA ASP A 152 10.10 6.32 3.43
C ASP A 152 10.42 6.57 4.90
N VAL A 153 9.86 7.63 5.46
CA VAL A 153 9.95 7.89 6.90
C VAL A 153 8.97 6.93 7.56
N LEU A 154 9.46 6.11 8.49
CA LEU A 154 8.59 5.24 9.27
C LEU A 154 7.64 6.11 10.12
N PRO A 155 6.43 5.67 10.40
CA PRO A 155 5.51 6.38 11.28
C PRO A 155 6.01 6.33 12.72
N ASP A 156 5.64 7.32 13.52
CA ASP A 156 5.95 7.31 14.95
C ASP A 156 5.18 6.21 15.69
N VAL A 157 3.94 5.92 15.24
CA VAL A 157 3.03 4.95 15.88
C VAL A 157 2.36 4.07 14.83
N ALA A 158 2.25 2.76 15.12
CA ALA A 158 1.45 1.81 14.36
C ALA A 158 0.45 1.07 15.26
N THR A 159 -0.76 0.82 14.76
CA THR A 159 -1.81 0.11 15.49
C THR A 159 -2.13 -1.23 14.86
N LEU A 160 -2.65 -2.15 15.67
CA LEU A 160 -2.97 -3.50 15.25
C LEU A 160 -4.44 -3.85 15.48
N ALA A 161 -4.95 -4.68 14.60
CA ALA A 161 -6.21 -5.39 14.74
C ALA A 161 -5.95 -6.90 14.57
N ASP A 162 -6.82 -7.71 15.11
CA ASP A 162 -6.84 -9.17 14.92
C ASP A 162 -8.23 -9.58 14.42
N SER A 163 -8.32 -9.88 13.15
CA SER A 163 -9.57 -10.30 12.51
C SER A 163 -9.72 -11.82 12.38
N GLY A 164 -8.67 -12.57 12.67
CA GLY A 164 -8.62 -14.03 12.45
C GLY A 164 -8.75 -14.89 13.70
N LEU A 165 -8.32 -14.42 14.87
CA LEU A 165 -8.17 -15.17 16.10
C LEU A 165 -9.45 -15.91 16.51
N VAL A 166 -10.55 -15.17 16.70
CA VAL A 166 -11.81 -15.72 17.20
C VAL A 166 -12.34 -16.77 16.22
N ALA A 167 -12.33 -16.49 14.92
CA ALA A 167 -12.73 -17.44 13.89
C ALA A 167 -11.84 -18.68 13.87
N ALA A 168 -10.52 -18.53 14.03
CA ALA A 168 -9.58 -19.65 14.09
C ALA A 168 -9.83 -20.55 15.31
N LEU A 169 -10.00 -19.96 16.50
CA LEU A 169 -10.27 -20.72 17.72
C LEU A 169 -11.60 -21.47 17.66
N ARG A 170 -12.66 -20.84 17.11
CA ARG A 170 -13.96 -21.51 16.90
C ARG A 170 -13.87 -22.67 15.90
N ARG A 171 -13.13 -22.48 14.77
CA ARG A 171 -12.88 -23.59 13.81
C ARG A 171 -12.12 -24.74 14.46
N GLN A 172 -11.23 -24.47 15.41
CA GLN A 172 -10.50 -25.48 16.18
C GLN A 172 -11.31 -26.03 17.35
N GLN A 173 -12.62 -25.69 17.46
CA GLN A 173 -13.56 -26.17 18.48
C GLN A 173 -13.10 -25.86 19.92
N HIS A 174 -12.48 -24.70 20.15
CA HIS A 174 -12.21 -24.23 21.50
C HIS A 174 -13.53 -23.89 22.21
N PRO A 175 -13.65 -24.13 23.55
CA PRO A 175 -14.81 -23.71 24.32
C PRO A 175 -15.04 -22.19 24.21
N GLU A 176 -16.28 -21.76 24.07
CA GLU A 176 -16.61 -20.34 23.81
C GLU A 176 -16.09 -19.41 24.92
N ASP A 177 -16.17 -19.83 26.18
CA ASP A 177 -15.59 -19.06 27.30
C ASP A 177 -14.09 -18.85 27.14
N GLY A 178 -13.36 -19.85 26.66
CA GLY A 178 -11.94 -19.76 26.35
C GLY A 178 -11.65 -18.82 25.15
N VAL A 179 -12.50 -18.89 24.12
CA VAL A 179 -12.41 -17.99 22.96
C VAL A 179 -12.58 -16.53 23.38
N LEU A 180 -13.64 -16.25 24.16
CA LEU A 180 -13.92 -14.89 24.65
C LEU A 180 -12.86 -14.40 25.64
N GLN A 181 -12.30 -15.30 26.47
CA GLN A 181 -11.23 -14.93 27.38
C GLN A 181 -9.97 -14.54 26.60
N THR A 182 -9.55 -15.36 25.63
CA THR A 182 -8.40 -15.07 24.77
C THR A 182 -8.61 -13.75 23.99
N ALA A 183 -9.78 -13.55 23.42
CA ALA A 183 -10.13 -12.30 22.74
C ALA A 183 -10.02 -11.08 23.68
N ARG A 184 -10.45 -11.23 24.94
CA ARG A 184 -10.32 -10.17 25.98
C ARG A 184 -8.87 -9.90 26.32
N ASP A 185 -8.04 -10.91 26.47
CA ASP A 185 -6.61 -10.76 26.77
C ASP A 185 -5.89 -10.02 25.64
N VAL A 186 -6.25 -10.29 24.39
CA VAL A 186 -5.71 -9.58 23.21
C VAL A 186 -6.24 -8.13 23.15
N ALA A 187 -7.51 -7.90 23.39
CA ALA A 187 -8.09 -6.57 23.39
C ALA A 187 -7.51 -5.68 24.49
N THR A 188 -7.32 -6.21 25.71
CA THR A 188 -6.69 -5.49 26.82
C THR A 188 -5.21 -5.23 26.60
N SER A 189 -4.57 -5.96 25.67
CA SER A 189 -3.20 -5.69 25.22
C SER A 189 -3.13 -4.56 24.17
N GLY A 190 -4.21 -3.83 23.87
CA GLY A 190 -4.22 -2.72 22.93
C GLY A 190 -4.39 -3.11 21.46
N VAL A 191 -4.86 -4.31 21.18
CA VAL A 191 -5.17 -4.80 19.83
C VAL A 191 -6.68 -4.84 19.64
N ARG A 192 -7.19 -4.30 18.54
CA ARG A 192 -8.62 -4.39 18.18
C ARG A 192 -8.93 -5.82 17.72
N VAL A 193 -10.05 -6.42 18.16
CA VAL A 193 -10.35 -7.83 17.87
C VAL A 193 -11.71 -7.98 17.19
N ARG A 194 -11.76 -8.73 16.08
CA ARG A 194 -13.04 -9.14 15.47
C ARG A 194 -13.65 -10.27 16.29
N VAL A 195 -14.73 -9.98 16.99
CA VAL A 195 -15.40 -10.94 17.87
C VAL A 195 -16.66 -11.55 17.27
N LEU A 196 -17.29 -10.84 16.32
CA LEU A 196 -18.52 -11.26 15.69
C LEU A 196 -18.34 -11.36 14.17
N ASP A 197 -18.90 -12.44 13.62
CA ASP A 197 -19.17 -12.60 12.19
C ASP A 197 -20.66 -12.83 12.02
N LEU A 198 -21.35 -11.86 11.43
CA LEU A 198 -22.80 -11.90 11.22
C LEU A 198 -23.17 -12.28 9.79
N THR A 199 -22.18 -12.57 8.93
CA THR A 199 -22.43 -12.85 7.50
C THR A 199 -23.24 -14.11 7.28
N ASP A 200 -23.05 -15.14 8.12
CA ASP A 200 -23.71 -16.44 8.04
C ASP A 200 -24.83 -16.62 9.09
N HIS A 201 -25.15 -15.59 9.89
CA HIS A 201 -26.11 -15.72 11.00
C HIS A 201 -27.36 -14.85 10.77
N GLU A 202 -28.52 -15.51 10.78
CA GLU A 202 -29.85 -14.86 10.76
C GLU A 202 -30.34 -14.45 12.16
N GLY A 203 -29.74 -15.00 13.22
CA GLY A 203 -30.11 -14.72 14.63
C GLY A 203 -29.60 -13.35 15.12
N ASP A 204 -30.15 -12.89 16.26
CA ASP A 204 -29.67 -11.71 16.91
C ASP A 204 -28.22 -11.89 17.42
N PRO A 205 -27.32 -10.88 17.27
CA PRO A 205 -25.97 -10.99 17.77
C PRO A 205 -25.95 -11.10 19.29
N VAL A 206 -25.06 -11.95 19.80
CA VAL A 206 -24.84 -12.08 21.24
C VAL A 206 -24.16 -10.80 21.75
N ALA A 207 -24.60 -10.31 22.91
CA ALA A 207 -23.98 -9.16 23.57
C ALA A 207 -22.48 -9.43 23.82
N VAL A 208 -21.65 -8.46 23.48
CA VAL A 208 -20.20 -8.49 23.75
C VAL A 208 -19.94 -7.89 25.12
N PRO A 209 -19.38 -8.64 26.09
CA PRO A 209 -19.18 -8.14 27.44
C PRO A 209 -18.05 -7.12 27.51
N GLU A 210 -18.18 -6.14 28.40
CA GLU A 210 -17.09 -5.24 28.77
C GLU A 210 -15.95 -5.99 29.51
N PRO A 211 -14.67 -5.61 29.35
CA PRO A 211 -14.14 -4.48 28.53
C PRO A 211 -13.91 -4.84 27.06
N LEU A 212 -14.27 -6.02 26.60
CA LEU A 212 -14.00 -6.48 25.23
C LEU A 212 -14.71 -5.61 24.17
N ALA A 213 -15.91 -5.09 24.46
CA ALA A 213 -16.67 -4.28 23.52
C ALA A 213 -15.91 -3.05 23.00
N ALA A 214 -15.13 -2.36 23.88
CA ALA A 214 -14.40 -1.16 23.52
C ALA A 214 -13.30 -1.36 22.44
N GLY A 215 -12.81 -2.62 22.26
CA GLY A 215 -11.85 -2.97 21.22
C GLY A 215 -12.39 -4.00 20.22
N ALA A 216 -13.71 -4.27 20.25
CA ALA A 216 -14.34 -5.31 19.46
C ALA A 216 -14.84 -4.77 18.11
N THR A 217 -14.76 -5.63 17.07
CA THR A 217 -15.36 -5.37 15.76
C THR A 217 -16.28 -6.51 15.33
N ALA A 218 -17.16 -6.22 14.38
CA ALA A 218 -18.06 -7.20 13.76
C ALA A 218 -17.94 -7.16 12.24
N LEU A 219 -17.96 -8.32 11.59
CA LEU A 219 -18.07 -8.46 10.14
C LEU A 219 -19.55 -8.60 9.73
N VAL A 220 -19.98 -7.84 8.72
CA VAL A 220 -21.33 -7.83 8.18
C VAL A 220 -21.32 -7.81 6.65
N ALA A 221 -22.42 -8.25 6.02
CA ALA A 221 -22.55 -8.29 4.57
C ALA A 221 -23.72 -7.45 4.00
N ASN A 222 -24.65 -7.02 4.85
CA ASN A 222 -25.85 -6.31 4.39
C ASN A 222 -26.34 -5.28 5.43
N ARG A 223 -27.29 -4.43 5.00
CA ARG A 223 -27.82 -3.35 5.83
C ARG A 223 -28.44 -3.84 7.14
N SER A 224 -29.20 -4.92 7.14
CA SER A 224 -29.85 -5.46 8.34
C SER A 224 -28.83 -5.91 9.38
N GLN A 225 -27.75 -6.58 8.94
CA GLN A 225 -26.63 -6.98 9.81
C GLN A 225 -25.87 -5.77 10.33
N LEU A 226 -25.66 -4.75 9.47
CA LEU A 226 -25.01 -3.50 9.85
C LEU A 226 -25.79 -2.77 10.95
N ASP A 227 -27.10 -2.59 10.80
CA ASP A 227 -27.93 -1.91 11.79
C ASP A 227 -27.91 -2.65 13.16
N ARG A 228 -27.90 -4.00 13.13
CA ARG A 228 -27.77 -4.83 14.33
C ARG A 228 -26.39 -4.68 14.99
N ALA A 229 -25.31 -4.71 14.22
CA ALA A 229 -23.94 -4.53 14.73
C ALA A 229 -23.74 -3.14 15.33
N LEU A 230 -24.26 -2.09 14.66
CA LEU A 230 -24.18 -0.72 15.14
C LEU A 230 -24.89 -0.47 16.48
N ALA A 231 -25.86 -1.33 16.84
CA ALA A 231 -26.55 -1.26 18.12
C ALA A 231 -25.74 -1.86 19.30
N LEU A 232 -24.60 -2.53 19.04
CA LEU A 232 -23.79 -3.21 20.06
C LEU A 232 -22.68 -2.35 20.65
N ASP A 233 -22.55 -1.08 20.29
CA ASP A 233 -21.51 -0.16 20.77
C ASP A 233 -20.08 -0.71 20.57
N LEU A 234 -19.83 -1.32 19.41
CA LEU A 234 -18.52 -1.84 19.03
C LEU A 234 -17.60 -0.71 18.53
N ASP A 235 -16.28 -0.95 18.55
CA ASP A 235 -15.28 0.00 18.04
C ASP A 235 -15.49 0.29 16.55
N ALA A 236 -15.71 -0.74 15.74
CA ALA A 236 -16.01 -0.61 14.31
C ALA A 236 -16.86 -1.77 13.78
N VAL A 237 -17.55 -1.53 12.67
CA VAL A 237 -18.21 -2.58 11.88
C VAL A 237 -17.49 -2.71 10.54
N GLU A 238 -17.22 -3.93 10.10
CA GLU A 238 -16.42 -4.22 8.92
C GLU A 238 -17.28 -4.83 7.80
N ILE A 239 -17.02 -4.42 6.55
CA ILE A 239 -17.62 -5.01 5.34
C ILE A 239 -16.51 -5.42 4.39
N ALA A 240 -16.49 -6.71 4.01
CA ALA A 240 -15.58 -7.22 2.99
C ALA A 240 -16.14 -6.95 1.58
N VAL A 241 -15.28 -6.47 0.67
CA VAL A 241 -15.68 -6.06 -0.69
C VAL A 241 -14.72 -6.61 -1.72
N ASP A 242 -15.21 -7.39 -2.65
CA ASP A 242 -14.48 -7.71 -3.88
C ASP A 242 -14.63 -6.54 -4.87
N ALA A 243 -13.65 -5.65 -4.90
CA ALA A 243 -13.65 -4.48 -5.77
C ALA A 243 -13.69 -4.80 -7.28
N ALA A 244 -13.26 -6.01 -7.66
CA ALA A 244 -13.29 -6.46 -9.06
C ALA A 244 -14.66 -7.03 -9.47
N ARG A 245 -15.56 -7.30 -8.51
CA ARG A 245 -16.94 -7.73 -8.81
C ARG A 245 -17.75 -6.50 -9.28
N PRO A 246 -18.35 -6.56 -10.49
CA PRO A 246 -19.16 -5.46 -11.00
C PRO A 246 -20.29 -5.09 -10.02
N GLY A 247 -20.41 -3.80 -9.72
CA GLY A 247 -21.45 -3.26 -8.82
C GLY A 247 -21.14 -3.35 -7.33
N ALA A 248 -20.14 -4.11 -6.88
CA ALA A 248 -19.86 -4.33 -5.45
C ALA A 248 -19.63 -3.01 -4.67
N VAL A 249 -18.87 -2.09 -5.25
CA VAL A 249 -18.59 -0.80 -4.61
C VAL A 249 -19.89 0.00 -4.43
N GLN A 250 -20.73 0.09 -5.46
CA GLN A 250 -22.00 0.82 -5.42
C GLN A 250 -23.00 0.19 -4.45
N GLU A 251 -23.09 -1.14 -4.44
CA GLU A 251 -23.92 -1.88 -3.48
C GLU A 251 -23.47 -1.59 -2.05
N THR A 252 -22.16 -1.60 -1.79
CA THR A 252 -21.63 -1.33 -0.46
C THR A 252 -21.87 0.13 -0.05
N LEU A 253 -21.68 1.09 -0.95
CA LEU A 253 -22.01 2.50 -0.68
C LEU A 253 -23.47 2.69 -0.30
N ALA A 254 -24.39 1.97 -0.95
CA ALA A 254 -25.80 2.00 -0.58
C ALA A 254 -26.07 1.34 0.80
N ILE A 255 -25.32 0.29 1.17
CA ILE A 255 -25.43 -0.34 2.49
C ILE A 255 -24.99 0.61 3.60
N ILE A 256 -23.91 1.36 3.42
CA ILE A 256 -23.31 2.23 4.46
C ILE A 256 -23.87 3.66 4.47
N ASP A 257 -24.82 3.98 3.60
CA ASP A 257 -25.39 5.33 3.51
C ASP A 257 -25.89 5.83 4.87
N GLY A 258 -25.45 7.04 5.23
CA GLY A 258 -25.75 7.71 6.50
C GLY A 258 -24.95 7.23 7.73
N VAL A 259 -24.08 6.21 7.59
CA VAL A 259 -23.27 5.63 8.69
C VAL A 259 -21.84 5.28 8.28
N ALA A 260 -21.36 5.80 7.16
CA ALA A 260 -20.08 5.44 6.56
C ALA A 260 -18.89 5.64 7.51
N ASP A 261 -18.91 6.71 8.32
CA ASP A 261 -17.87 7.05 9.30
C ASP A 261 -17.71 6.03 10.45
N ARG A 262 -18.66 5.12 10.61
CA ARG A 262 -18.62 4.01 11.58
C ARG A 262 -18.20 2.67 10.96
N VAL A 263 -18.03 2.62 9.63
CA VAL A 263 -17.79 1.38 8.89
C VAL A 263 -16.37 1.35 8.33
N ALA A 264 -15.66 0.26 8.58
CA ALA A 264 -14.40 -0.08 7.93
C ALA A 264 -14.69 -0.98 6.72
N ILE A 265 -14.10 -0.65 5.57
CA ILE A 265 -14.18 -1.47 4.35
C ILE A 265 -12.94 -2.32 4.22
N VAL A 266 -13.08 -3.59 3.91
CA VAL A 266 -11.95 -4.50 3.64
C VAL A 266 -11.99 -4.92 2.17
N LEU A 267 -11.00 -4.48 1.40
CA LEU A 267 -10.86 -4.84 -0.02
C LEU A 267 -10.13 -6.17 -0.15
N ASP A 268 -10.82 -7.17 -0.70
CA ASP A 268 -10.27 -8.51 -0.90
C ASP A 268 -9.26 -8.55 -2.05
N ASP A 269 -8.18 -9.34 -1.87
CA ASP A 269 -7.11 -9.53 -2.85
C ASP A 269 -6.61 -8.22 -3.47
N ALA A 270 -6.47 -7.20 -2.63
CA ALA A 270 -6.16 -5.83 -3.04
C ALA A 270 -4.81 -5.68 -3.76
N PHE A 271 -3.92 -6.65 -3.61
CA PHE A 271 -2.56 -6.60 -4.19
C PHE A 271 -2.40 -7.46 -5.44
N ALA A 272 -3.45 -8.13 -5.91
CA ALA A 272 -3.40 -8.91 -7.15
C ALA A 272 -3.28 -7.97 -8.37
N PRO A 273 -2.28 -8.17 -9.28
CA PRO A 273 -1.98 -7.20 -10.35
C PRO A 273 -3.16 -6.89 -11.28
N HIS A 274 -4.00 -7.89 -11.56
CA HIS A 274 -5.16 -7.74 -12.44
C HIS A 274 -6.33 -6.99 -11.79
N ARG A 275 -6.25 -6.66 -10.49
CA ARG A 275 -7.26 -5.96 -9.71
C ARG A 275 -6.89 -4.51 -9.39
N THR A 276 -5.66 -4.08 -9.67
CA THR A 276 -5.10 -2.78 -9.24
C THR A 276 -6.00 -1.61 -9.60
N GLU A 277 -6.50 -1.53 -10.84
CA GLU A 277 -7.38 -0.43 -11.27
C GLU A 277 -8.70 -0.41 -10.49
N ALA A 278 -9.36 -1.55 -10.34
CA ALA A 278 -10.61 -1.66 -9.59
C ALA A 278 -10.42 -1.32 -8.10
N VAL A 279 -9.31 -1.79 -7.49
CA VAL A 279 -8.96 -1.50 -6.10
C VAL A 279 -8.71 0.01 -5.90
N LEU A 280 -7.91 0.64 -6.76
CA LEU A 280 -7.64 2.08 -6.63
C LEU A 280 -8.90 2.92 -6.85
N SER A 281 -9.77 2.52 -7.78
CA SER A 281 -11.09 3.16 -7.97
C SER A 281 -11.99 3.01 -6.73
N ALA A 282 -11.99 1.83 -6.10
CA ALA A 282 -12.73 1.58 -4.86
C ALA A 282 -12.17 2.42 -3.69
N VAL A 283 -10.84 2.54 -3.56
CA VAL A 283 -10.19 3.39 -2.55
C VAL A 283 -10.67 4.85 -2.69
N VAL A 284 -10.74 5.38 -3.91
CA VAL A 284 -11.25 6.74 -4.15
C VAL A 284 -12.72 6.85 -3.71
N ALA A 285 -13.58 5.93 -4.15
CA ALA A 285 -15.02 5.98 -3.85
C ALA A 285 -15.31 5.90 -2.33
N PHE A 286 -14.61 5.01 -1.61
CA PHE A 286 -14.78 4.89 -0.16
C PHE A 286 -14.13 6.04 0.62
N SER A 287 -13.05 6.62 0.11
CA SER A 287 -12.46 7.85 0.68
C SER A 287 -13.40 9.04 0.54
N GLU A 288 -14.06 9.20 -0.60
CA GLU A 288 -15.09 10.25 -0.83
C GLU A 288 -16.30 10.06 0.09
N ALA A 289 -16.72 8.80 0.32
CA ALA A 289 -17.78 8.46 1.27
C ALA A 289 -17.36 8.65 2.74
N ARG A 290 -16.08 8.92 3.02
CA ARG A 290 -15.52 9.14 4.36
C ARG A 290 -15.77 7.95 5.30
N VAL A 291 -15.52 6.73 4.81
CA VAL A 291 -15.56 5.55 5.66
C VAL A 291 -14.55 5.68 6.80
N ARG A 292 -14.75 4.93 7.89
CA ARG A 292 -13.85 4.95 9.05
C ARG A 292 -12.42 4.56 8.69
N GLU A 293 -12.25 3.53 7.84
CA GLU A 293 -10.95 2.94 7.48
C GLU A 293 -11.12 2.10 6.21
N ILE A 294 -10.06 2.00 5.40
CA ILE A 294 -10.02 1.10 4.25
C ILE A 294 -8.95 0.04 4.48
N GLY A 295 -9.36 -1.21 4.67
CA GLY A 295 -8.49 -2.38 4.74
C GLY A 295 -8.12 -2.87 3.35
N MET A 296 -6.86 -3.24 3.16
CA MET A 296 -6.33 -3.85 1.94
C MET A 296 -5.77 -5.23 2.29
N ALA A 297 -6.50 -6.27 1.90
CA ALA A 297 -6.16 -7.64 2.26
C ALA A 297 -5.45 -8.38 1.13
N ASP A 298 -4.38 -9.13 1.48
CA ASP A 298 -3.78 -10.19 0.69
C ASP A 298 -4.45 -11.52 1.06
N SER A 299 -5.74 -11.66 0.71
CA SER A 299 -6.62 -12.75 1.18
C SER A 299 -6.09 -14.14 0.77
N ASN A 300 -5.43 -14.24 -0.39
CA ASN A 300 -4.81 -15.48 -0.87
C ASN A 300 -3.37 -15.69 -0.36
N GLY A 301 -2.76 -14.69 0.25
CA GLY A 301 -1.38 -14.72 0.72
C GLY A 301 -0.34 -14.81 -0.39
N ALA A 302 -0.71 -14.46 -1.64
CA ALA A 302 0.12 -14.62 -2.83
C ALA A 302 0.82 -13.32 -3.27
N ALA A 303 0.55 -12.19 -2.63
CA ALA A 303 1.17 -10.91 -2.98
C ALA A 303 2.68 -10.91 -2.70
N THR A 304 3.45 -10.40 -3.64
CA THR A 304 4.88 -10.14 -3.41
C THR A 304 5.10 -8.77 -2.76
N PRO A 305 6.21 -8.54 -2.03
CA PRO A 305 6.53 -7.21 -1.49
C PRO A 305 6.58 -6.10 -2.55
N LEU A 306 6.98 -6.42 -3.78
CA LEU A 306 6.99 -5.46 -4.89
C LEU A 306 5.58 -5.07 -5.33
N GLN A 307 4.65 -6.02 -5.39
CA GLN A 307 3.23 -5.74 -5.69
C GLN A 307 2.58 -4.90 -4.58
N VAL A 308 2.83 -5.25 -3.31
CA VAL A 308 2.40 -4.46 -2.16
C VAL A 308 2.87 -3.01 -2.28
N ARG A 309 4.16 -2.81 -2.54
CA ARG A 309 4.72 -1.48 -2.74
C ARG A 309 4.06 -0.73 -3.89
N ALA A 310 3.91 -1.36 -5.05
CA ALA A 310 3.36 -0.72 -6.24
C ALA A 310 1.93 -0.20 -6.00
N VAL A 311 1.07 -1.01 -5.37
CA VAL A 311 -0.32 -0.62 -5.10
C VAL A 311 -0.40 0.45 -4.00
N LEU A 312 0.35 0.29 -2.90
CA LEU A 312 0.27 1.21 -1.76
C LEU A 312 0.82 2.61 -2.06
N GLN A 313 1.81 2.73 -2.96
CA GLN A 313 2.34 4.04 -3.36
C GLN A 313 1.27 4.95 -3.96
N ASP A 314 0.29 4.39 -4.64
CA ASP A 314 -0.84 5.15 -5.18
C ASP A 314 -2.00 5.21 -4.17
N ALA A 315 -2.35 4.07 -3.55
CA ALA A 315 -3.49 3.96 -2.64
C ALA A 315 -3.40 4.91 -1.44
N VAL A 316 -2.21 5.07 -0.80
CA VAL A 316 -2.03 5.94 0.36
C VAL A 316 -2.36 7.41 0.05
N GLY A 317 -2.00 7.89 -1.15
CA GLY A 317 -2.34 9.24 -1.59
C GLY A 317 -3.83 9.41 -1.89
N LEU A 318 -4.45 8.41 -2.51
CA LEU A 318 -5.85 8.41 -2.91
C LEU A 318 -6.82 8.25 -1.73
N ALA A 319 -6.41 7.52 -0.69
CA ALA A 319 -7.25 7.26 0.48
C ALA A 319 -7.43 8.48 1.39
N ARG A 320 -6.54 9.48 1.33
CA ARG A 320 -6.57 10.62 2.25
C ARG A 320 -7.89 11.38 2.20
N PRO A 321 -8.50 11.74 3.36
CA PRO A 321 -7.96 11.61 4.73
C PRO A 321 -8.25 10.28 5.42
N VAL A 322 -8.88 9.30 4.77
CA VAL A 322 -9.24 8.00 5.34
C VAL A 322 -7.99 7.16 5.56
N PRO A 323 -7.77 6.56 6.74
CA PRO A 323 -6.62 5.72 6.99
C PRO A 323 -6.70 4.39 6.24
N LEU A 324 -5.52 3.89 5.82
CA LEU A 324 -5.39 2.55 5.25
C LEU A 324 -4.92 1.55 6.32
N ARG A 325 -5.51 0.35 6.32
CA ARG A 325 -5.05 -0.83 7.05
C ARG A 325 -4.58 -1.90 6.07
N ALA A 326 -3.50 -2.61 6.38
CA ALA A 326 -3.02 -3.72 5.56
C ALA A 326 -3.12 -5.05 6.31
N CYS A 327 -3.60 -6.09 5.62
CA CYS A 327 -3.67 -7.46 6.10
C CYS A 327 -2.88 -8.38 5.14
N PHE A 328 -1.90 -9.11 5.67
CA PHE A 328 -1.04 -9.98 4.87
C PHE A 328 -1.08 -11.43 5.32
N GLY A 329 -1.24 -12.33 4.35
CA GLY A 329 -0.96 -13.74 4.56
C GLY A 329 0.55 -13.99 4.74
N ASP A 330 0.91 -15.00 5.56
CA ASP A 330 2.29 -15.40 5.84
C ASP A 330 2.59 -16.84 5.40
N ARG A 331 1.79 -17.42 4.50
CA ARG A 331 1.97 -18.79 3.99
C ARG A 331 3.31 -18.98 3.28
N ASP A 332 3.82 -17.93 2.66
CA ASP A 332 5.12 -17.87 1.99
C ASP A 332 6.27 -17.40 2.91
N ARG A 333 5.98 -17.15 4.19
CA ARG A 333 6.90 -16.57 5.20
C ARG A 333 7.46 -15.20 4.81
N LEU A 334 6.76 -14.45 3.96
CA LEU A 334 7.10 -13.08 3.58
C LEU A 334 6.16 -12.05 4.22
N GLY A 335 5.28 -12.46 5.11
CA GLY A 335 4.28 -11.58 5.72
C GLY A 335 4.89 -10.37 6.42
N LEU A 336 5.93 -10.56 7.25
CA LEU A 336 6.65 -9.45 7.90
C LEU A 336 7.38 -8.55 6.90
N VAL A 337 7.89 -9.09 5.78
CA VAL A 337 8.50 -8.28 4.72
C VAL A 337 7.45 -7.43 4.00
N LYS A 338 6.26 -8.00 3.76
CA LYS A 338 5.11 -7.26 3.21
C LYS A 338 4.66 -6.16 4.18
N ALA A 339 4.58 -6.45 5.49
CA ALA A 339 4.23 -5.47 6.52
C ALA A 339 5.26 -4.33 6.61
N LEU A 340 6.55 -4.63 6.60
CA LEU A 340 7.63 -3.63 6.53
C LEU A 340 7.52 -2.78 5.27
N THR A 341 7.19 -3.40 4.12
CA THR A 341 7.00 -2.69 2.86
C THR A 341 5.81 -1.73 2.93
N ALA A 342 4.70 -2.17 3.54
CA ALA A 342 3.51 -1.33 3.75
C ALA A 342 3.80 -0.17 4.72
N LEU A 343 4.50 -0.43 5.82
CA LEU A 343 4.94 0.58 6.78
C LEU A 343 5.77 1.68 6.09
N LYS A 344 6.75 1.29 5.26
CA LYS A 344 7.55 2.20 4.43
C LYS A 344 6.77 2.93 3.34
N SER A 345 5.61 2.42 2.97
CA SER A 345 4.70 3.04 1.99
C SER A 345 3.69 4.00 2.65
N GLY A 346 3.73 4.14 3.98
CA GLY A 346 2.88 5.07 4.74
C GLY A 346 1.61 4.44 5.31
N VAL A 347 1.53 3.11 5.39
CA VAL A 347 0.46 2.41 6.13
C VAL A 347 0.86 2.28 7.59
N HIS A 348 -0.06 2.66 8.49
CA HIS A 348 0.18 2.69 9.94
C HIS A 348 -0.71 1.73 10.71
N HIS A 349 -1.67 1.09 10.05
CA HIS A 349 -2.64 0.18 10.66
C HIS A 349 -2.50 -1.20 10.01
N PHE A 350 -2.42 -2.23 10.84
CA PHE A 350 -2.23 -3.60 10.37
C PHE A 350 -3.30 -4.52 10.95
N ASP A 351 -3.70 -5.49 10.14
CA ASP A 351 -4.54 -6.59 10.56
C ASP A 351 -3.69 -7.87 10.59
N THR A 352 -3.74 -8.58 11.68
CA THR A 352 -2.88 -9.71 12.02
C THR A 352 -3.70 -10.81 12.66
N THR A 353 -3.09 -11.92 13.03
CA THR A 353 -3.75 -12.94 13.86
C THR A 353 -2.78 -13.46 14.91
N LEU A 354 -3.19 -13.45 16.18
CA LEU A 354 -2.34 -13.95 17.27
C LEU A 354 -1.85 -15.37 16.99
N ALA A 355 -0.57 -15.61 17.21
CA ALA A 355 0.12 -16.85 16.89
C ALA A 355 0.09 -17.25 15.40
N GLY A 356 -0.41 -16.42 14.50
CA GLY A 356 -0.56 -16.71 13.06
C GLY A 356 -1.56 -17.85 12.76
N LEU A 357 -2.58 -18.05 13.62
CA LEU A 357 -3.44 -19.23 13.61
C LEU A 357 -4.25 -19.45 12.32
N ASP A 358 -4.51 -18.41 11.56
CA ASP A 358 -5.24 -18.49 10.28
C ASP A 358 -4.31 -18.36 9.05
N GLY A 359 -3.00 -18.29 9.29
CA GLY A 359 -1.98 -18.10 8.26
C GLY A 359 -1.75 -16.64 7.87
N ALA A 360 -2.25 -15.67 8.63
CA ALA A 360 -1.86 -14.27 8.56
C ALA A 360 -0.56 -14.01 9.34
N VAL A 361 -0.02 -12.81 9.23
CA VAL A 361 1.12 -12.36 10.04
C VAL A 361 0.78 -12.47 11.52
N ALA A 362 1.67 -13.08 12.30
CA ALA A 362 1.49 -13.20 13.74
C ALA A 362 1.57 -11.83 14.41
N THR A 363 0.59 -11.54 15.28
CA THR A 363 0.45 -10.24 15.96
C THR A 363 1.69 -9.92 16.78
N GLU A 364 2.16 -10.87 17.60
CA GLU A 364 3.33 -10.72 18.47
C GLU A 364 4.63 -10.53 17.68
N ASP A 365 4.75 -11.15 16.49
CA ASP A 365 5.92 -10.98 15.64
C ASP A 365 5.96 -9.60 14.98
N LEU A 366 4.81 -9.06 14.60
CA LEU A 366 4.74 -7.70 14.06
C LEU A 366 5.01 -6.66 15.15
N VAL A 367 4.48 -6.83 16.37
CA VAL A 367 4.78 -5.92 17.51
C VAL A 367 6.28 -5.91 17.81
N ARG A 368 6.92 -7.08 17.80
CA ARG A 368 8.38 -7.16 17.97
C ARG A 368 9.12 -6.43 16.85
N LEU A 369 8.71 -6.61 15.58
CA LEU A 369 9.31 -5.90 14.45
C LEU A 369 9.15 -4.37 14.59
N LEU A 370 7.99 -3.87 15.01
CA LEU A 370 7.78 -2.45 15.23
C LEU A 370 8.75 -1.89 16.29
N GLY A 371 8.93 -2.62 17.41
CA GLY A 371 9.89 -2.23 18.45
C GLY A 371 11.34 -2.18 17.95
N GLU A 372 11.77 -3.13 17.11
CA GLU A 372 13.12 -3.11 16.50
C GLU A 372 13.32 -1.98 15.48
N LEU A 373 12.23 -1.36 15.04
CA LEU A 373 12.23 -0.24 14.10
C LEU A 373 12.01 1.12 14.77
N ASP A 374 11.99 1.19 16.11
CA ASP A 374 11.64 2.38 16.89
C ASP A 374 10.27 2.96 16.50
N VAL A 375 9.30 2.09 16.16
CA VAL A 375 7.91 2.46 15.90
C VAL A 375 7.07 2.07 17.11
N ASP A 376 6.47 3.04 17.76
CA ASP A 376 5.61 2.81 18.91
C ASP A 376 4.33 2.06 18.53
N SER A 377 3.81 1.26 19.46
CA SER A 377 2.51 0.61 19.32
C SER A 377 1.78 0.63 20.67
N PRO A 378 0.46 0.84 20.69
CA PRO A 378 -0.33 0.65 21.91
C PRO A 378 -0.37 -0.82 22.38
N ALA A 379 0.08 -1.77 21.56
CA ALA A 379 0.02 -3.19 21.84
C ALA A 379 1.11 -3.63 22.84
N ASP A 380 0.72 -4.32 23.93
CA ASP A 380 1.65 -4.93 24.89
C ASP A 380 2.23 -6.23 24.30
N GLY A 381 3.42 -6.13 23.68
CA GLY A 381 4.12 -7.27 23.10
C GLY A 381 4.48 -8.38 24.11
N GLY A 382 4.70 -8.02 25.38
CA GLY A 382 5.01 -9.00 26.43
C GLY A 382 3.78 -9.84 26.80
N GLN A 383 2.60 -9.22 26.90
CA GLN A 383 1.35 -9.94 27.13
C GLN A 383 0.96 -10.79 25.92
N LEU A 384 1.00 -10.22 24.72
CA LEU A 384 0.70 -10.93 23.48
C LEU A 384 1.60 -12.14 23.27
N GLY A 385 2.89 -12.02 23.53
CA GLY A 385 3.84 -13.14 23.42
C GLY A 385 3.47 -14.31 24.34
N ARG A 386 3.11 -14.02 25.61
CA ARG A 386 2.69 -15.08 26.56
C ARG A 386 1.41 -15.80 26.08
N VAL A 387 0.39 -15.04 25.68
CA VAL A 387 -0.87 -15.62 25.19
C VAL A 387 -0.64 -16.44 23.91
N ALA A 388 0.22 -15.98 23.01
CA ALA A 388 0.58 -16.71 21.79
C ALA A 388 1.31 -18.03 22.08
N ASP A 389 2.23 -18.05 23.06
CA ASP A 389 2.96 -19.25 23.46
C ASP A 389 2.03 -20.27 24.12
N ASP A 390 1.09 -19.83 24.96
CA ASP A 390 0.06 -20.68 25.55
C ASP A 390 -0.81 -21.32 24.48
N LEU A 391 -1.25 -20.55 23.47
CA LEU A 391 -2.03 -21.05 22.34
C LEU A 391 -1.26 -22.07 21.50
N ARG A 392 0.01 -21.80 21.17
CA ARG A 392 0.86 -22.76 20.42
C ARG A 392 1.04 -24.07 21.19
N SER A 393 1.25 -23.99 22.50
CA SER A 393 1.38 -25.15 23.36
C SER A 393 0.10 -25.98 23.43
N ALA A 394 -1.06 -25.33 23.50
CA ALA A 394 -2.36 -26.00 23.50
C ALA A 394 -2.65 -26.72 22.16
N VAL A 395 -2.26 -26.12 21.03
CA VAL A 395 -2.41 -26.72 19.69
C VAL A 395 -1.48 -27.93 19.54
N ALA A 396 -0.20 -27.84 19.98
CA ALA A 396 0.75 -28.95 19.94
C ALA A 396 0.27 -30.16 20.75
N ASN A 397 -0.22 -29.94 21.97
CA ASN A 397 -0.73 -30.99 22.84
C ASN A 397 -1.96 -31.70 22.27
N ARG A 398 -2.81 -31.01 21.49
CA ARG A 398 -3.99 -31.64 20.84
C ARG A 398 -3.58 -32.50 19.64
N SER A 399 -2.59 -32.10 18.86
CA SER A 399 -2.07 -32.91 17.75
C SER A 399 -1.46 -34.21 18.25
N ASP A 400 -0.71 -34.19 19.36
CA ASP A 400 -0.13 -35.40 19.95
C ASP A 400 -1.19 -36.35 20.55
N ALA A 401 -2.25 -35.79 21.14
CA ALA A 401 -3.36 -36.59 21.66
C ALA A 401 -4.18 -37.28 20.54
N SER A 402 -4.29 -36.64 19.37
CA SER A 402 -4.97 -37.23 18.22
C SER A 402 -4.15 -38.34 17.54
N VAL A 403 -2.84 -38.24 17.52
CA VAL A 403 -1.94 -39.30 17.01
C VAL A 403 -1.92 -40.49 17.94
N GLY A 404 -1.92 -40.30 19.28
CA GLY A 404 -1.96 -41.38 20.26
C GLY A 404 -3.31 -42.14 20.28
N ALA A 405 -4.42 -41.51 19.91
CA ALA A 405 -5.72 -42.16 19.82
C ALA A 405 -5.87 -43.07 18.59
N HIS A 406 -5.13 -42.78 17.51
CA HIS A 406 -5.12 -43.63 16.30
C HIS A 406 -4.26 -44.91 16.50
N ASP A 407 -3.19 -44.84 17.28
CA ASP A 407 -2.34 -46.01 17.57
C ASP A 407 -2.96 -47.00 18.56
N LEU A 408 -3.91 -46.58 19.42
CA LEU A 408 -4.63 -47.45 20.35
C LEU A 408 -5.83 -48.19 19.69
N ALA A 409 -6.23 -47.84 18.48
CA ALA A 409 -7.29 -48.48 17.72
C ALA A 409 -6.81 -49.63 16.83
N ALA A 410 -5.51 -49.83 16.65
CA ALA A 410 -4.90 -50.98 15.97
C ALA A 410 -4.64 -52.10 16.99
N GLY A 411 -5.67 -52.91 17.33
CA GLY A 411 -5.52 -54.13 18.13
C GLY A 411 -4.62 -55.15 17.41
N PRO A 412 -4.00 -56.10 18.15
CA PRO A 412 -3.03 -57.01 17.58
C PRO A 412 -3.67 -57.94 16.56
N ALA A 413 -3.10 -57.99 15.36
CA ALA A 413 -3.46 -58.94 14.31
C ALA A 413 -3.31 -60.36 14.84
N THR A 414 -4.42 -61.12 14.96
CA THR A 414 -4.44 -62.54 15.24
C THR A 414 -3.78 -63.27 14.07
N THR A 415 -2.66 -63.85 14.31
CA THR A 415 -1.98 -64.78 13.40
C THR A 415 -2.67 -66.12 13.53
N ASP A 416 -3.45 -66.56 12.57
CA ASP A 416 -3.94 -67.93 12.40
C ASP A 416 -2.76 -68.81 11.89
N PRO A 417 -2.56 -70.02 12.47
CA PRO A 417 -1.52 -70.93 12.02
C PRO A 417 -1.96 -71.69 10.75
N VAL A 418 -1.16 -71.56 9.69
CA VAL A 418 -1.33 -72.38 8.48
C VAL A 418 -0.98 -73.83 8.79
N VAL A 419 -2.01 -74.69 8.78
CA VAL A 419 -1.86 -76.13 8.77
C VAL A 419 -1.44 -76.59 7.36
N GLY A 420 -0.24 -77.18 7.25
CA GLY A 420 0.19 -77.81 6.03
C GLY A 420 -0.56 -79.15 5.78
N ALA A 421 -0.94 -79.37 4.52
CA ALA A 421 -1.29 -80.70 4.04
C ALA A 421 -0.50 -80.97 2.75
N ALA A 422 0.25 -82.03 2.79
CA ALA A 422 0.98 -82.60 1.69
C ALA A 422 -0.03 -83.35 0.75
N GLY A 423 0.29 -83.41 -0.52
CA GLY A 423 -0.38 -84.14 -1.59
C GLY A 423 0.20 -83.71 -2.93
#